data_6a5115c19638faf84a99b5d50a02470a
#
_entry.id   6a5115c19638faf84a99b5d50a02470a
#
_cell.length_a   1.000
_cell.length_b   1.000
_cell.length_c   1.000
_cell.angle_alpha   90.00
_cell.angle_beta   90.00
_cell.angle_gamma   90.00
#
_symmetry.space_group_name_H-M   'P 1'
#
loop_
_entity.id
_entity.type
_entity.pdbx_description
1 polymer ?
#
loop_
_entity_poly.entity_id
_entity_poly.type
_entity_poly.pdbx_seq_one_letter_code
_entity_poly.pdbx_strand_id
1 'polypeptide(L)'
;MHLSKQQLSKMKKILLLISLILLAFLILIFSISKTSEGNRNLPSLKSTKKDLAVRGDIYSSDNFKIATSQKIYSASIDTRCLDPNKKELFITLFSLYSDIPKKKIVSKLLKNGHTIISRTINQRVAKELKSLAYKLRRLGVFKSIKIRGRTVLYGLNIYETGEERLYPYKDTLTPVIGFIQKSTSDGKQKVIGINGLEKKFNKKLSNIQDGILKGEKDILSYILFNKNSKIIKRKDGDDIRLTIPLKLQRNIELMLDRYKKEFEAKEIIVSIMESDTGKILSLASTNRYNPQKIQQKDIKYLRNNATEYNFEPGSVIKPISIALAMDKNRIKKNELFFAYNKGKKNKKGEFPKGKYKINRHTIHDDHRFKKHYLTLEDIVIYSSNIGTLVIANRLGAQEFYDGFKKFGLSKKTGIDLPHESRGIIHKLYQYKAGEDKNEDNIYKTTDSYGQGITATFMQVLKAYSVFNNNGKIVTPYIVYEDNRKKAKKVISKEVANKMKKMLIKTVKKGTGRKTYIEGLEIGGKTGTANLVENGQYKRKYMSSFFGFVNDNNKKYTIGVTVNEPISRGKKWYYYYASNSAVPVFKEITKILLKLNYLKLNMK
;
A
#
# COMPACT_ATOMS: atom_id res chain seq x y z
N MET A 1 77.95 -77.98 24.89
CA MET A 1 77.57 -77.08 25.98
C MET A 1 76.19 -77.47 26.46
N HIS A 2 76.08 -78.31 27.53
CA HIS A 2 74.79 -78.78 28.05
C HIS A 2 74.23 -77.74 29.03
N LEU A 3 73.16 -77.10 28.62
CA LEU A 3 72.42 -76.19 29.49
C LEU A 3 71.85 -76.97 30.69
N SER A 4 72.04 -76.49 31.91
CA SER A 4 71.48 -77.10 33.11
C SER A 4 69.96 -77.09 33.09
N LYS A 5 69.26 -78.07 33.69
CA LYS A 5 67.75 -78.12 33.74
C LYS A 5 67.12 -76.80 34.25
N GLN A 6 67.82 -76.07 35.13
CA GLN A 6 67.38 -74.78 35.64
C GLN A 6 67.43 -73.65 34.57
N GLN A 7 68.48 -73.67 33.72
CA GLN A 7 68.61 -72.69 32.63
C GLN A 7 67.59 -72.92 31.53
N LEU A 8 67.28 -74.21 31.22
CA LEU A 8 66.21 -74.58 30.28
C LEU A 8 64.83 -74.14 30.79
N SER A 9 64.57 -74.27 32.10
CA SER A 9 63.31 -73.81 32.72
C SER A 9 63.17 -72.27 32.69
N LYS A 10 64.27 -71.56 32.96
CA LYS A 10 64.27 -70.08 32.84
C LYS A 10 64.09 -69.63 31.40
N MET A 11 64.70 -70.27 30.44
CA MET A 11 64.56 -69.97 29.01
C MET A 11 63.12 -70.21 28.53
N LYS A 12 62.47 -71.32 28.96
CA LYS A 12 61.05 -71.57 28.65
C LYS A 12 60.12 -70.49 29.24
N LYS A 13 60.42 -70.05 30.47
CA LYS A 13 59.64 -68.95 31.08
C LYS A 13 59.83 -67.61 30.35
N ILE A 14 61.08 -67.30 29.93
CA ILE A 14 61.37 -66.09 29.14
C ILE A 14 60.67 -66.14 27.75
N LEU A 15 60.78 -67.32 27.07
CA LEU A 15 60.10 -67.52 25.81
C LEU A 15 58.54 -67.38 25.92
N LEU A 16 57.99 -67.92 27.01
CA LEU A 16 56.58 -67.79 27.29
C LEU A 16 56.16 -66.34 27.55
N LEU A 17 57.00 -65.59 28.25
CA LEU A 17 56.79 -64.18 28.51
C LEU A 17 56.89 -63.34 27.22
N ILE A 18 57.82 -63.61 26.35
CA ILE A 18 57.98 -62.97 25.04
C ILE A 18 56.82 -63.33 24.16
N SER A 19 56.32 -64.56 24.14
CA SER A 19 55.18 -64.96 23.35
C SER A 19 53.86 -64.26 23.83
N LEU A 20 53.71 -64.08 25.15
CA LEU A 20 52.60 -63.33 25.73
C LEU A 20 52.62 -61.84 25.35
N ILE A 21 53.82 -61.22 25.36
CA ILE A 21 54.03 -59.83 24.94
C ILE A 21 53.75 -59.69 23.47
N LEU A 22 54.20 -60.59 22.59
CA LEU A 22 53.91 -60.59 21.16
C LEU A 22 52.43 -60.79 20.89
N LEU A 23 51.74 -61.68 21.61
CA LEU A 23 50.33 -61.90 21.52
C LEU A 23 49.56 -60.64 21.92
N ALA A 24 49.93 -59.98 23.00
CA ALA A 24 49.31 -58.69 23.42
C ALA A 24 49.54 -57.61 22.38
N PHE A 25 50.72 -57.56 21.74
CA PHE A 25 51.02 -56.62 20.66
C PHE A 25 50.17 -56.90 19.41
N LEU A 26 50.00 -58.15 19.03
CA LEU A 26 49.10 -58.55 17.93
C LEU A 26 47.66 -58.21 18.19
N ILE A 27 47.17 -58.43 19.41
CA ILE A 27 45.80 -58.01 19.82
C ILE A 27 45.68 -56.48 19.74
N LEU A 28 46.68 -55.73 20.14
CA LEU A 28 46.73 -54.29 20.08
C LEU A 28 46.71 -53.78 18.62
N ILE A 29 47.54 -54.38 17.74
CA ILE A 29 47.56 -54.07 16.31
C ILE A 29 46.19 -54.40 15.67
N PHE A 30 45.63 -55.57 15.98
CA PHE A 30 44.27 -55.93 15.47
C PHE A 30 43.17 -54.99 15.97
N SER A 31 43.27 -54.58 17.23
CA SER A 31 42.31 -53.58 17.79
C SER A 31 42.43 -52.20 17.14
N ILE A 32 43.69 -51.78 16.83
CA ILE A 32 43.98 -50.54 16.12
C ILE A 32 43.45 -50.60 14.67
N SER A 33 43.75 -51.72 13.95
CA SER A 33 43.30 -51.96 12.59
C SER A 33 41.75 -51.97 12.52
N LYS A 34 41.08 -52.73 13.39
CA LYS A 34 39.61 -52.75 13.49
C LYS A 34 39.00 -51.41 13.85
N THR A 35 39.73 -50.60 14.60
CA THR A 35 39.34 -49.25 14.99
C THR A 35 39.56 -48.26 13.84
N SER A 36 40.58 -48.47 13.01
CA SER A 36 40.90 -47.66 11.82
C SER A 36 39.96 -47.97 10.64
N GLU A 37 39.61 -49.25 10.43
CA GLU A 37 38.68 -49.70 9.38
C GLU A 37 37.21 -49.44 9.73
N GLY A 38 36.89 -49.22 10.98
CA GLY A 38 35.54 -48.90 11.42
C GLY A 38 35.07 -47.56 10.83
N ASN A 39 33.97 -47.59 10.09
CA ASN A 39 33.25 -46.39 9.62
C ASN A 39 32.88 -45.48 10.81
N ARG A 40 33.84 -44.78 11.35
CA ARG A 40 33.61 -43.69 12.31
C ARG A 40 33.04 -42.53 11.52
N ASN A 41 31.76 -42.27 11.71
CA ASN A 41 31.21 -40.98 11.34
C ASN A 41 31.88 -39.93 12.22
N LEU A 42 33.06 -39.47 11.81
CA LEU A 42 33.75 -38.36 12.44
C LEU A 42 32.79 -37.14 12.38
N PRO A 43 32.65 -36.37 13.45
CA PRO A 43 31.86 -35.17 13.42
C PRO A 43 32.38 -34.30 12.27
N SER A 44 31.47 -33.81 11.42
CA SER A 44 31.84 -32.92 10.31
C SER A 44 32.69 -31.78 10.84
N LEU A 45 33.91 -31.67 10.36
CA LEU A 45 34.84 -30.56 10.68
C LEU A 45 34.36 -29.25 10.07
N LYS A 46 33.46 -29.31 9.08
CA LYS A 46 32.90 -28.12 8.41
C LYS A 46 31.58 -27.73 9.01
N SER A 47 31.36 -26.43 9.18
CA SER A 47 30.11 -25.83 9.64
C SER A 47 29.67 -24.70 8.71
N THR A 48 28.37 -24.52 8.58
CA THR A 48 27.77 -23.40 7.83
C THR A 48 26.80 -22.68 8.75
N LYS A 49 27.10 -21.43 9.07
CA LYS A 49 26.18 -20.53 9.78
C LYS A 49 25.56 -19.60 8.77
N LYS A 50 24.23 -19.59 8.71
CA LYS A 50 23.46 -18.66 7.88
C LYS A 50 22.93 -17.53 8.74
N ASP A 51 23.00 -16.31 8.21
CA ASP A 51 22.41 -15.08 8.76
C ASP A 51 21.36 -14.61 7.78
N LEU A 52 20.07 -14.85 8.07
CA LEU A 52 18.99 -14.60 7.13
C LEU A 52 18.81 -13.11 6.91
N ALA A 53 18.73 -12.71 5.64
CA ALA A 53 18.37 -11.37 5.25
C ALA A 53 16.88 -11.13 5.45
N VAL A 54 16.48 -9.87 5.65
CA VAL A 54 15.10 -9.45 5.85
C VAL A 54 14.66 -8.46 4.77
N ARG A 55 13.37 -8.37 4.56
CA ARG A 55 12.74 -7.43 3.63
C ARG A 55 12.98 -5.99 4.07
N GLY A 56 13.26 -5.09 3.10
CA GLY A 56 13.48 -3.65 3.32
C GLY A 56 12.28 -2.95 3.97
N ASP A 57 12.54 -1.87 4.66
CA ASP A 57 11.55 -1.07 5.38
C ASP A 57 10.82 -0.09 4.44
N ILE A 58 9.60 0.29 4.83
CA ILE A 58 8.84 1.37 4.19
C ILE A 58 8.73 2.52 5.17
N TYR A 59 9.33 3.67 4.81
CA TYR A 59 9.33 4.87 5.64
C TYR A 59 8.35 5.91 5.12
N SER A 60 7.68 6.62 6.02
CA SER A 60 7.01 7.88 5.70
C SER A 60 8.01 8.99 5.40
N SER A 61 7.55 10.14 4.86
CA SER A 61 8.44 11.28 4.61
C SER A 61 9.01 11.92 5.88
N ASP A 62 8.33 11.74 7.02
CA ASP A 62 8.72 12.18 8.35
C ASP A 62 9.42 11.09 9.18
N ASN A 63 10.04 10.10 8.50
CA ASN A 63 10.94 9.06 9.02
C ASN A 63 10.31 8.00 9.94
N PHE A 64 9.00 7.82 9.93
CA PHE A 64 8.37 6.72 10.66
C PHE A 64 8.35 5.45 9.83
N LYS A 65 8.64 4.30 10.44
CA LYS A 65 8.56 2.97 9.81
C LYS A 65 7.10 2.55 9.67
N ILE A 66 6.54 2.66 8.48
CA ILE A 66 5.17 2.26 8.19
C ILE A 66 5.05 0.74 8.07
N ALA A 67 6.05 0.11 7.46
CA ALA A 67 6.20 -1.34 7.43
C ALA A 67 7.66 -1.70 7.66
N THR A 68 7.92 -2.69 8.52
CA THR A 68 9.27 -3.15 8.88
C THR A 68 9.31 -4.66 8.98
N SER A 69 10.49 -5.25 8.85
CA SER A 69 10.67 -6.70 8.98
C SER A 69 11.58 -7.02 10.15
N GLN A 70 11.25 -8.08 10.87
CA GLN A 70 12.10 -8.64 11.91
C GLN A 70 12.34 -10.12 11.68
N LYS A 71 13.50 -10.60 12.15
CA LYS A 71 13.81 -12.03 12.17
C LYS A 71 12.91 -12.76 13.15
N ILE A 72 12.50 -13.95 12.76
CA ILE A 72 11.80 -14.89 13.64
C ILE A 72 12.63 -16.15 13.85
N TYR A 73 12.42 -16.74 15.01
CA TYR A 73 13.13 -17.90 15.47
C TYR A 73 12.16 -19.03 15.82
N SER A 74 12.66 -20.25 15.72
CA SER A 74 11.98 -21.45 16.20
C SER A 74 12.62 -21.94 17.48
N ALA A 75 11.80 -22.41 18.40
CA ALA A 75 12.25 -23.17 19.57
C ALA A 75 11.82 -24.61 19.44
N SER A 76 12.78 -25.54 19.57
CA SER A 76 12.54 -26.98 19.49
C SER A 76 13.29 -27.73 20.58
N ILE A 77 12.75 -28.87 20.97
CA ILE A 77 13.41 -29.84 21.87
C ILE A 77 13.20 -31.25 21.34
N ASP A 78 14.00 -32.19 21.83
CA ASP A 78 13.64 -33.60 21.75
C ASP A 78 13.08 -34.04 23.09
N THR A 79 11.82 -34.40 23.11
CA THR A 79 11.09 -34.76 24.36
C THR A 79 11.67 -35.99 25.04
N ARG A 80 12.35 -36.87 24.29
CA ARG A 80 13.03 -38.06 24.84
C ARG A 80 14.23 -37.69 25.73
N CYS A 81 14.82 -36.51 25.45
CA CYS A 81 15.93 -36.00 26.28
C CYS A 81 15.41 -35.22 27.50
N LEU A 82 14.15 -34.85 27.59
CA LEU A 82 13.61 -34.10 28.72
C LEU A 82 13.46 -35.00 29.95
N ASP A 83 14.09 -34.62 31.06
CA ASP A 83 13.94 -35.34 32.33
C ASP A 83 12.48 -35.25 32.82
N PRO A 84 11.78 -36.40 33.00
CA PRO A 84 10.41 -36.41 33.51
C PRO A 84 10.23 -35.64 34.81
N ASN A 85 11.21 -35.75 35.74
CA ASN A 85 11.15 -35.10 37.04
C ASN A 85 11.35 -33.57 36.97
N LYS A 86 11.92 -33.06 35.86
CA LYS A 86 12.20 -31.62 35.64
C LYS A 86 11.35 -31.03 34.53
N LYS A 87 10.39 -31.78 34.01
CA LYS A 87 9.48 -31.34 32.94
C LYS A 87 8.69 -30.11 33.31
N GLU A 88 8.14 -30.06 34.53
CA GLU A 88 7.37 -28.90 35.00
C GLU A 88 8.23 -27.64 35.17
N LEU A 89 9.48 -27.80 35.65
CA LEU A 89 10.46 -26.71 35.69
C LEU A 89 10.73 -26.14 34.30
N PHE A 90 10.91 -27.02 33.29
CA PHE A 90 11.09 -26.61 31.91
C PHE A 90 9.88 -25.80 31.40
N ILE A 91 8.64 -26.31 31.60
CA ILE A 91 7.40 -25.66 31.17
C ILE A 91 7.27 -24.28 31.80
N THR A 92 7.51 -24.18 33.08
CA THR A 92 7.37 -22.92 33.83
C THR A 92 8.39 -21.87 33.36
N LEU A 93 9.66 -22.24 33.27
CA LEU A 93 10.70 -21.31 32.81
C LEU A 93 10.54 -20.93 31.34
N PHE A 94 10.22 -21.89 30.48
CA PHE A 94 9.99 -21.59 29.05
C PHE A 94 8.78 -20.66 28.86
N SER A 95 7.68 -20.90 29.60
CA SER A 95 6.49 -20.03 29.58
C SER A 95 6.81 -18.60 30.03
N LEU A 96 7.57 -18.48 31.13
CA LEU A 96 7.96 -17.18 31.70
C LEU A 96 8.82 -16.35 30.71
N TYR A 97 9.79 -17.00 30.05
CA TYR A 97 10.70 -16.31 29.11
C TYR A 97 10.09 -16.05 27.74
N SER A 98 9.07 -16.83 27.31
CA SER A 98 8.52 -16.77 25.96
C SER A 98 7.15 -16.13 25.87
N ASP A 99 6.48 -15.85 26.99
CA ASP A 99 5.07 -15.45 27.09
C ASP A 99 4.09 -16.47 26.44
N ILE A 100 4.54 -17.70 26.18
CA ILE A 100 3.69 -18.75 25.62
C ILE A 100 2.94 -19.44 26.78
N PRO A 101 1.61 -19.53 26.74
CA PRO A 101 0.82 -20.18 27.79
C PRO A 101 1.24 -21.62 28.04
N LYS A 102 1.39 -22.02 29.31
CA LYS A 102 1.79 -23.39 29.72
C LYS A 102 0.97 -24.48 29.03
N LYS A 103 -0.36 -24.31 28.89
CA LYS A 103 -1.23 -25.26 28.18
C LYS A 103 -0.76 -25.56 26.75
N LYS A 104 -0.30 -24.53 26.01
CA LYS A 104 0.24 -24.71 24.65
C LYS A 104 1.57 -25.45 24.63
N ILE A 105 2.41 -25.21 25.63
CA ILE A 105 3.69 -25.90 25.74
C ILE A 105 3.42 -27.37 26.05
N VAL A 106 2.60 -27.66 27.05
CA VAL A 106 2.22 -29.04 27.43
C VAL A 106 1.68 -29.81 26.25
N SER A 107 0.74 -29.26 25.49
CA SER A 107 0.17 -29.93 24.30
C SER A 107 1.22 -30.30 23.24
N LYS A 108 2.30 -29.49 23.10
CA LYS A 108 3.40 -29.79 22.19
C LYS A 108 4.33 -30.87 22.75
N LEU A 109 4.49 -30.95 24.06
CA LEU A 109 5.32 -31.94 24.75
C LEU A 109 4.70 -33.33 24.84
N LEU A 110 3.45 -33.51 24.44
CA LEU A 110 2.80 -34.83 24.31
C LEU A 110 3.39 -35.65 23.15
N LYS A 111 3.98 -34.98 22.14
CA LYS A 111 4.60 -35.64 21.01
C LYS A 111 5.94 -36.24 21.40
N ASN A 112 6.17 -37.51 21.14
CA ASN A 112 7.46 -38.18 21.39
C ASN A 112 8.47 -37.85 20.29
N GLY A 113 9.70 -37.50 20.69
CA GLY A 113 10.82 -37.16 19.82
C GLY A 113 10.96 -35.66 19.53
N HIS A 114 11.53 -35.31 18.38
CA HIS A 114 11.79 -33.90 18.01
C HIS A 114 10.48 -33.13 17.87
N THR A 115 10.33 -32.10 18.65
CA THR A 115 9.11 -31.28 18.72
C THR A 115 9.44 -29.79 18.65
N ILE A 116 8.71 -29.07 17.79
CA ILE A 116 8.78 -27.61 17.65
C ILE A 116 7.71 -27.01 18.56
N ILE A 117 8.14 -26.28 19.58
CA ILE A 117 7.26 -25.60 20.53
C ILE A 117 6.65 -24.35 19.88
N SER A 118 7.46 -23.53 19.22
CA SER A 118 7.04 -22.32 18.52
C SER A 118 7.91 -22.06 17.29
N ARG A 119 7.33 -21.47 16.24
CA ARG A 119 8.02 -21.06 15.00
C ARG A 119 8.11 -19.54 14.83
N THR A 120 7.52 -18.75 15.75
CA THR A 120 7.34 -17.31 15.60
C THR A 120 7.84 -16.54 16.82
N ILE A 121 9.00 -16.93 17.30
CA ILE A 121 9.67 -16.25 18.43
C ILE A 121 10.41 -15.03 17.88
N ASN A 122 10.16 -13.86 18.45
CA ASN A 122 10.84 -12.63 18.06
C ASN A 122 12.32 -12.63 18.53
N GLN A 123 13.12 -11.74 17.97
CA GLN A 123 14.55 -11.68 18.21
C GLN A 123 14.92 -11.45 19.69
N ARG A 124 14.14 -10.61 20.41
CA ARG A 124 14.39 -10.34 21.83
C ARG A 124 14.21 -11.60 22.68
N VAL A 125 13.05 -12.23 22.56
CA VAL A 125 12.72 -13.48 23.27
C VAL A 125 13.70 -14.61 22.87
N ALA A 126 14.10 -14.69 21.60
CA ALA A 126 15.07 -15.69 21.15
C ALA A 126 16.43 -15.55 21.85
N LYS A 127 16.90 -14.31 22.11
CA LYS A 127 18.13 -14.06 22.88
C LYS A 127 17.98 -14.56 24.32
N GLU A 128 16.86 -14.27 24.96
CA GLU A 128 16.57 -14.70 26.32
C GLU A 128 16.45 -16.22 26.42
N LEU A 129 15.76 -16.87 25.46
CA LEU A 129 15.65 -18.34 25.39
C LEU A 129 16.97 -19.04 25.11
N LYS A 130 17.91 -18.43 24.36
CA LYS A 130 19.28 -18.97 24.18
C LYS A 130 20.03 -18.98 25.52
N SER A 131 19.90 -17.92 26.31
CA SER A 131 20.46 -17.88 27.67
C SER A 131 19.81 -18.93 28.58
N LEU A 132 18.48 -19.06 28.51
CA LEU A 132 17.75 -20.09 29.24
C LEU A 132 18.20 -21.50 28.84
N ALA A 133 18.41 -21.78 27.56
CA ALA A 133 18.89 -23.08 27.08
C ALA A 133 20.20 -23.49 27.72
N TYR A 134 21.14 -22.57 27.92
CA TYR A 134 22.37 -22.80 28.64
C TYR A 134 22.13 -23.13 30.13
N LYS A 135 21.28 -22.35 30.81
CA LYS A 135 20.90 -22.57 32.22
C LYS A 135 20.24 -23.93 32.43
N LEU A 136 19.28 -24.30 31.57
CA LEU A 136 18.56 -25.58 31.62
C LEU A 136 19.51 -26.77 31.45
N ARG A 137 20.55 -26.63 30.62
CA ARG A 137 21.59 -27.66 30.46
C ARG A 137 22.38 -27.83 31.76
N ARG A 138 22.83 -26.75 32.40
CA ARG A 138 23.54 -26.79 33.68
C ARG A 138 22.68 -27.36 34.82
N LEU A 139 21.41 -27.12 34.82
CA LEU A 139 20.46 -27.68 35.79
C LEU A 139 20.12 -29.15 35.53
N GLY A 140 20.69 -29.78 34.51
CA GLY A 140 20.43 -31.16 34.16
C GLY A 140 18.97 -31.44 33.81
N VAL A 141 18.29 -30.47 33.16
CA VAL A 141 16.89 -30.63 32.71
C VAL A 141 16.82 -31.58 31.52
N PHE A 142 17.92 -31.78 30.81
CA PHE A 142 18.01 -32.69 29.68
C PHE A 142 18.98 -33.82 29.98
N LYS A 143 18.59 -35.06 29.69
CA LYS A 143 19.36 -36.29 29.85
C LYS A 143 19.82 -36.84 28.50
N SER A 144 20.99 -37.49 28.48
CA SER A 144 21.47 -38.16 27.29
C SER A 144 20.63 -39.39 26.99
N ILE A 145 20.41 -39.65 25.70
CA ILE A 145 19.69 -40.83 25.20
C ILE A 145 20.57 -41.57 24.18
N LYS A 146 20.38 -42.88 24.06
CA LYS A 146 21.03 -43.71 23.04
C LYS A 146 20.15 -43.76 21.79
N ILE A 147 20.64 -43.29 20.64
CA ILE A 147 20.00 -43.39 19.35
C ILE A 147 20.96 -44.09 18.38
N ARG A 148 20.53 -45.22 17.84
CA ARG A 148 21.35 -46.03 16.90
C ARG A 148 22.79 -46.26 17.41
N GLY A 149 22.91 -46.68 18.67
CA GLY A 149 24.21 -46.97 19.30
C GLY A 149 25.01 -45.74 19.74
N ARG A 150 24.55 -44.52 19.53
CA ARG A 150 25.25 -43.30 19.93
C ARG A 150 24.53 -42.60 21.07
N THR A 151 25.29 -42.12 22.03
CA THR A 151 24.79 -41.26 23.12
C THR A 151 24.70 -39.84 22.61
N VAL A 152 23.50 -39.26 22.61
CA VAL A 152 23.22 -37.89 22.19
C VAL A 152 22.47 -37.14 23.28
N LEU A 153 22.72 -35.84 23.39
CA LEU A 153 22.05 -34.91 24.29
C LEU A 153 21.49 -33.74 23.50
N TYR A 154 20.15 -33.73 23.32
CA TYR A 154 19.47 -32.63 22.71
C TYR A 154 18.82 -31.75 23.79
N GLY A 155 19.21 -30.48 23.88
CA GLY A 155 18.61 -29.49 24.75
C GLY A 155 17.57 -28.63 24.03
N LEU A 156 17.25 -27.50 24.63
CA LEU A 156 16.47 -26.45 23.97
C LEU A 156 17.29 -25.82 22.84
N ASN A 157 16.77 -25.92 21.62
CA ASN A 157 17.42 -25.40 20.41
C ASN A 157 16.63 -24.20 19.87
N ILE A 158 17.32 -23.07 19.66
CA ILE A 158 16.76 -21.82 19.13
C ILE A 158 17.51 -21.44 17.86
N TYR A 159 16.82 -21.47 16.72
CA TYR A 159 17.42 -21.20 15.41
C TYR A 159 16.54 -20.27 14.57
N GLU A 160 17.19 -19.52 13.66
CA GLU A 160 16.49 -18.63 12.73
C GLU A 160 15.63 -19.42 11.74
N THR A 161 14.35 -18.98 11.57
CA THR A 161 13.39 -19.65 10.66
C THR A 161 12.84 -18.72 9.59
N GLY A 162 13.23 -17.46 9.56
CA GLY A 162 12.79 -16.53 8.54
C GLY A 162 12.52 -15.14 9.08
N GLU A 163 11.55 -14.49 8.47
CA GLU A 163 11.16 -13.12 8.79
C GLU A 163 9.64 -12.97 9.02
N GLU A 164 9.29 -11.92 9.76
CA GLU A 164 7.92 -11.46 9.95
C GLU A 164 7.83 -10.00 9.56
N ARG A 165 6.80 -9.66 8.77
CA ARG A 165 6.48 -8.29 8.40
C ARG A 165 5.57 -7.65 9.43
N LEU A 166 5.92 -6.47 9.92
CA LEU A 166 5.18 -5.72 10.92
C LEU A 166 4.68 -4.40 10.34
N TYR A 167 3.49 -4.00 10.77
CA TYR A 167 2.86 -2.73 10.43
C TYR A 167 2.52 -1.97 11.71
N PRO A 168 3.47 -1.17 12.25
CA PRO A 168 3.33 -0.55 13.58
C PRO A 168 2.07 0.33 13.73
N TYR A 169 1.62 0.93 12.63
CA TYR A 169 0.45 1.83 12.61
C TYR A 169 -0.83 1.13 12.11
N LYS A 170 -0.86 -0.21 12.13
CA LYS A 170 -2.03 -1.05 11.83
C LYS A 170 -2.67 -0.70 10.49
N ASP A 171 -3.85 -0.05 10.51
CA ASP A 171 -4.68 0.25 9.35
C ASP A 171 -4.29 1.54 8.61
N THR A 172 -3.36 2.33 9.17
CA THR A 172 -2.92 3.58 8.54
C THR A 172 -2.26 3.34 7.19
N LEU A 173 -2.59 4.18 6.20
CA LEU A 173 -2.11 4.08 4.81
C LEU A 173 -2.56 2.83 4.06
N THR A 174 -3.49 2.04 4.55
CA THR A 174 -4.10 0.98 3.75
C THR A 174 -5.28 1.54 2.94
N PRO A 175 -5.52 1.06 1.73
CA PRO A 175 -4.86 -0.02 0.98
C PRO A 175 -3.60 0.40 0.19
N VAL A 176 -3.07 1.60 0.39
CA VAL A 176 -1.89 2.13 -0.34
C VAL A 176 -0.66 1.24 -0.08
N ILE A 177 -0.34 0.97 1.18
CA ILE A 177 0.79 0.08 1.55
C ILE A 177 0.54 -1.33 1.02
N GLY A 178 -0.69 -1.82 1.13
CA GLY A 178 -1.04 -3.18 0.77
C GLY A 178 -0.70 -4.18 1.88
N PHE A 179 -0.47 -5.43 1.48
CA PHE A 179 -0.19 -6.54 2.40
C PHE A 179 0.71 -7.58 1.74
N ILE A 180 1.23 -8.47 2.58
CA ILE A 180 2.12 -9.57 2.20
C ILE A 180 1.43 -10.92 2.39
N GLN A 181 1.95 -11.93 1.71
CA GLN A 181 1.69 -13.34 1.98
C GLN A 181 2.94 -14.00 2.55
N LYS A 182 2.76 -14.85 3.56
CA LYS A 182 3.82 -15.70 4.09
C LYS A 182 3.99 -16.91 3.19
N SER A 183 5.23 -17.19 2.80
CA SER A 183 5.61 -18.37 2.02
C SER A 183 6.68 -19.14 2.78
N THR A 184 6.63 -20.47 2.73
CA THR A 184 7.66 -21.31 3.35
C THR A 184 8.44 -22.02 2.23
N SER A 185 9.74 -21.70 2.12
CA SER A 185 10.68 -22.36 1.21
C SER A 185 11.88 -22.85 2.02
N ASP A 186 12.30 -24.09 1.80
CA ASP A 186 13.43 -24.74 2.50
C ASP A 186 13.33 -24.65 4.03
N GLY A 187 12.13 -24.77 4.58
CA GLY A 187 11.87 -24.66 6.02
C GLY A 187 11.98 -23.25 6.59
N LYS A 188 12.16 -22.23 5.73
CA LYS A 188 12.27 -20.82 6.12
C LYS A 188 11.02 -20.03 5.70
N GLN A 189 10.52 -19.17 6.57
CA GLN A 189 9.43 -18.27 6.26
C GLN A 189 9.97 -17.02 5.56
N LYS A 190 9.47 -16.78 4.34
CA LYS A 190 9.68 -15.55 3.56
C LYS A 190 8.35 -14.81 3.39
N VAL A 191 8.43 -13.54 3.03
CA VAL A 191 7.25 -12.71 2.76
C VAL A 191 7.28 -12.18 1.33
N ILE A 192 6.12 -12.18 0.68
CA ILE A 192 5.94 -11.73 -0.70
C ILE A 192 4.83 -10.69 -0.72
N GLY A 193 5.07 -9.54 -1.35
CA GLY A 193 4.08 -8.48 -1.50
C GLY A 193 2.95 -8.89 -2.46
N ILE A 194 1.71 -8.80 -2.03
CA ILE A 194 0.53 -9.22 -2.79
C ILE A 194 -0.27 -8.04 -3.34
N ASN A 195 -0.32 -6.93 -2.62
CA ASN A 195 -1.04 -5.74 -3.05
C ASN A 195 -0.32 -4.45 -2.62
N GLY A 196 -0.80 -3.30 -3.10
CA GLY A 196 -0.26 -1.98 -2.76
C GLY A 196 1.22 -1.80 -3.11
N LEU A 197 1.90 -0.96 -2.35
CA LEU A 197 3.34 -0.70 -2.50
C LEU A 197 4.18 -1.95 -2.20
N GLU A 198 3.74 -2.81 -1.29
CA GLU A 198 4.40 -4.10 -1.04
C GLU A 198 4.53 -4.95 -2.31
N LYS A 199 3.50 -4.95 -3.18
CA LYS A 199 3.52 -5.62 -4.48
C LYS A 199 4.32 -4.84 -5.51
N LYS A 200 4.06 -3.55 -5.64
CA LYS A 200 4.67 -2.70 -6.67
C LYS A 200 6.20 -2.70 -6.57
N PHE A 201 6.71 -2.61 -5.34
CA PHE A 201 8.14 -2.58 -5.04
C PHE A 201 8.66 -3.92 -4.50
N ASN A 202 7.93 -5.03 -4.75
CA ASN A 202 8.33 -6.34 -4.19
C ASN A 202 9.76 -6.72 -4.55
N LYS A 203 10.19 -6.51 -5.80
CA LYS A 203 11.56 -6.82 -6.26
C LYS A 203 12.62 -6.02 -5.48
N LYS A 204 12.39 -4.73 -5.29
CA LYS A 204 13.30 -3.82 -4.57
C LYS A 204 13.38 -4.19 -3.08
N LEU A 205 12.22 -4.33 -2.45
CA LEU A 205 12.10 -4.71 -1.04
C LEU A 205 12.66 -6.11 -0.75
N SER A 206 12.58 -7.06 -1.70
CA SER A 206 12.99 -8.46 -1.54
C SER A 206 14.33 -8.78 -2.19
N ASN A 207 15.09 -7.79 -2.66
CA ASN A 207 16.41 -8.01 -3.26
C ASN A 207 17.44 -8.26 -2.16
N ILE A 208 17.40 -9.46 -1.60
CA ILE A 208 18.14 -9.88 -0.41
C ILE A 208 19.12 -10.99 -0.72
N GLN A 209 20.22 -11.00 0.03
CA GLN A 209 21.23 -12.05 0.03
C GLN A 209 21.51 -12.47 1.47
N ASP A 210 21.25 -13.74 1.79
CA ASP A 210 21.57 -14.29 3.10
C ASP A 210 23.10 -14.21 3.34
N GLY A 211 23.49 -13.85 4.53
CA GLY A 211 24.85 -13.98 5.00
C GLY A 211 25.20 -15.46 5.19
N ILE A 212 26.39 -15.86 4.74
CA ILE A 212 26.87 -17.23 4.88
C ILE A 212 28.30 -17.18 5.46
N LEU A 213 28.48 -17.85 6.56
CA LEU A 213 29.79 -18.15 7.12
C LEU A 213 30.01 -19.67 7.06
N LYS A 214 30.88 -20.14 6.18
CA LYS A 214 31.20 -21.56 6.00
C LYS A 214 32.69 -21.75 6.22
N GLY A 215 33.07 -22.70 7.05
CA GLY A 215 34.46 -23.00 7.33
C GLY A 215 34.58 -24.20 8.24
N GLU A 216 35.81 -24.50 8.60
CA GLU A 216 36.15 -25.50 9.61
C GLU A 216 35.76 -24.99 11.00
N LYS A 217 35.38 -25.90 11.88
CA LYS A 217 35.02 -25.57 13.26
C LYS A 217 36.02 -26.17 14.24
N ASP A 218 36.25 -25.43 15.31
CA ASP A 218 37.01 -25.91 16.45
C ASP A 218 36.18 -26.89 17.33
N ILE A 219 36.80 -27.39 18.39
CA ILE A 219 36.19 -28.31 19.37
C ILE A 219 34.96 -27.69 20.04
N LEU A 220 34.92 -26.36 20.17
CA LEU A 220 33.80 -25.61 20.74
C LEU A 220 32.71 -25.27 19.70
N SER A 221 32.87 -25.76 18.46
CA SER A 221 31.97 -25.51 17.32
C SER A 221 31.98 -24.07 16.79
N TYR A 222 33.00 -23.27 17.08
CA TYR A 222 33.25 -22.00 16.43
C TYR A 222 33.86 -22.20 15.05
N ILE A 223 33.44 -21.43 14.07
CA ILE A 223 34.01 -21.48 12.73
C ILE A 223 35.32 -20.72 12.73
N LEU A 224 36.38 -21.41 12.36
CA LEU A 224 37.72 -20.84 12.23
C LEU A 224 37.81 -19.99 10.97
N PHE A 225 38.38 -18.79 11.10
CA PHE A 225 38.64 -17.89 9.98
C PHE A 225 40.01 -18.23 9.37
N ASN A 226 40.02 -19.03 8.31
CA ASN A 226 41.20 -19.38 7.56
C ASN A 226 40.99 -19.14 6.05
N LYS A 227 42.02 -19.39 5.23
CA LYS A 227 41.95 -19.21 3.75
C LYS A 227 40.85 -20.02 3.08
N ASN A 228 40.37 -21.08 3.69
CA ASN A 228 39.30 -21.95 3.20
C ASN A 228 37.88 -21.50 3.66
N SER A 229 37.82 -20.45 4.47
CA SER A 229 36.54 -19.94 4.96
C SER A 229 35.85 -19.10 3.90
N LYS A 230 34.57 -19.39 3.64
CA LYS A 230 33.72 -18.62 2.73
C LYS A 230 32.83 -17.68 3.55
N ILE A 231 33.00 -16.36 3.35
CA ILE A 231 32.21 -15.33 4.00
C ILE A 231 31.39 -14.60 2.91
N ILE A 232 30.08 -14.65 3.03
CA ILE A 232 29.14 -13.84 2.22
C ILE A 232 28.45 -12.91 3.19
N LYS A 233 28.61 -11.60 2.98
CA LYS A 233 27.92 -10.59 3.81
C LYS A 233 26.42 -10.61 3.53
N ARG A 234 25.62 -10.49 4.58
CA ARG A 234 24.18 -10.31 4.49
C ARG A 234 23.88 -8.99 3.80
N LYS A 235 22.90 -9.00 2.89
CA LYS A 235 22.33 -7.82 2.27
C LYS A 235 20.80 -7.91 2.36
N ASP A 236 20.22 -7.03 3.15
CA ASP A 236 18.77 -6.88 3.29
C ASP A 236 18.15 -6.26 2.03
N GLY A 237 16.84 -6.32 1.89
CA GLY A 237 16.11 -5.61 0.85
C GLY A 237 16.30 -4.10 0.99
N ASP A 238 16.21 -3.39 -0.14
CA ASP A 238 16.33 -1.92 -0.14
C ASP A 238 15.09 -1.27 0.48
N ASP A 239 15.30 -0.24 1.27
CA ASP A 239 14.23 0.56 1.85
C ASP A 239 13.57 1.44 0.79
N ILE A 240 12.29 1.77 1.01
CA ILE A 240 11.58 2.79 0.24
C ILE A 240 11.08 3.91 1.15
N ARG A 241 11.14 5.13 0.65
CA ARG A 241 10.66 6.33 1.35
C ARG A 241 9.46 6.90 0.63
N LEU A 242 8.37 7.09 1.38
CA LEU A 242 7.14 7.69 0.87
C LEU A 242 7.22 9.22 0.87
N THR A 243 6.42 9.83 0.02
CA THR A 243 6.18 11.28 0.01
C THR A 243 5.17 11.71 1.08
N ILE A 244 4.47 10.76 1.66
CA ILE A 244 3.37 10.96 2.60
C ILE A 244 3.90 11.07 4.02
N PRO A 245 3.68 12.19 4.73
CA PRO A 245 3.97 12.30 6.16
C PRO A 245 2.92 11.54 6.98
N LEU A 246 3.37 10.73 7.92
CA LEU A 246 2.49 9.94 8.79
C LEU A 246 1.54 10.83 9.59
N LYS A 247 2.06 11.92 10.17
CA LYS A 247 1.27 12.84 10.98
C LYS A 247 0.10 13.45 10.19
N LEU A 248 0.34 13.92 8.97
CA LEU A 248 -0.72 14.47 8.10
C LEU A 248 -1.73 13.40 7.71
N GLN A 249 -1.26 12.24 7.24
CA GLN A 249 -2.10 11.12 6.81
C GLN A 249 -3.04 10.68 7.94
N ARG A 250 -2.52 10.48 9.14
CA ARG A 250 -3.34 10.01 10.27
C ARG A 250 -4.40 11.03 10.72
N ASN A 251 -4.06 12.33 10.73
CA ASN A 251 -5.05 13.37 11.02
C ASN A 251 -6.20 13.36 10.01
N ILE A 252 -5.88 13.18 8.72
CA ILE A 252 -6.91 13.09 7.68
C ILE A 252 -7.75 11.83 7.87
N GLU A 253 -7.16 10.67 8.08
CA GLU A 253 -7.89 9.41 8.28
C GLU A 253 -8.87 9.49 9.45
N LEU A 254 -8.45 10.03 10.60
CA LEU A 254 -9.30 10.21 11.77
C LEU A 254 -10.46 11.18 11.50
N MET A 255 -10.20 12.24 10.75
CA MET A 255 -11.24 13.18 10.32
C MET A 255 -12.24 12.49 9.40
N LEU A 256 -11.77 11.69 8.42
CA LEU A 256 -12.64 10.95 7.50
C LEU A 256 -13.51 9.93 8.21
N ASP A 257 -13.02 9.26 9.26
CA ASP A 257 -13.81 8.30 10.04
C ASP A 257 -15.02 8.97 10.72
N ARG A 258 -14.85 10.21 11.20
CA ARG A 258 -15.96 11.00 11.76
C ARG A 258 -17.00 11.32 10.68
N TYR A 259 -16.55 11.83 9.53
CA TYR A 259 -17.45 12.17 8.42
C TYR A 259 -18.14 10.94 7.79
N LYS A 260 -17.45 9.78 7.75
CA LYS A 260 -18.09 8.53 7.29
C LYS A 260 -19.31 8.17 8.16
N LYS A 261 -19.17 8.31 9.49
CA LYS A 261 -20.27 8.07 10.43
C LYS A 261 -21.38 9.14 10.30
N GLU A 262 -20.99 10.41 10.15
CA GLU A 262 -21.93 11.52 10.00
C GLU A 262 -22.78 11.40 8.74
N PHE A 263 -22.13 11.10 7.61
CA PHE A 263 -22.80 10.97 6.30
C PHE A 263 -23.39 9.58 6.07
N GLU A 264 -23.16 8.62 6.96
CA GLU A 264 -23.52 7.21 6.77
C GLU A 264 -23.03 6.68 5.42
N ALA A 265 -21.85 7.15 5.00
CA ALA A 265 -21.30 6.89 3.68
C ALA A 265 -20.64 5.50 3.61
N LYS A 266 -20.68 4.89 2.43
CA LYS A 266 -20.02 3.63 2.18
C LYS A 266 -18.49 3.79 2.20
N GLU A 267 -17.99 4.86 1.58
CA GLU A 267 -16.56 5.18 1.52
C GLU A 267 -16.34 6.67 1.31
N ILE A 268 -15.29 7.22 1.91
CA ILE A 268 -14.78 8.55 1.61
C ILE A 268 -13.32 8.41 1.20
N ILE A 269 -12.95 9.00 0.04
CA ILE A 269 -11.58 9.03 -0.46
C ILE A 269 -11.12 10.47 -0.57
N VAL A 270 -9.88 10.71 -0.15
CA VAL A 270 -9.21 12.01 -0.22
C VAL A 270 -7.79 11.83 -0.73
N SER A 271 -7.33 12.76 -1.55
CA SER A 271 -5.92 12.89 -1.84
C SER A 271 -5.51 14.36 -1.92
N ILE A 272 -4.30 14.64 -1.46
CA ILE A 272 -3.62 15.92 -1.54
C ILE A 272 -2.37 15.74 -2.38
N MET A 273 -2.26 16.49 -3.47
CA MET A 273 -1.16 16.42 -4.43
C MET A 273 -0.54 17.81 -4.63
N GLU A 274 0.77 17.94 -4.59
CA GLU A 274 1.45 19.15 -5.05
C GLU A 274 1.19 19.32 -6.55
N SER A 275 0.69 20.49 -6.93
CA SER A 275 0.14 20.71 -8.28
C SER A 275 1.20 20.74 -9.37
N ASP A 276 2.42 21.11 -9.05
CA ASP A 276 3.53 21.31 -9.98
C ASP A 276 4.48 20.10 -10.05
N THR A 277 4.59 19.34 -8.96
CA THR A 277 5.49 18.18 -8.89
C THR A 277 4.78 16.84 -9.09
N GLY A 278 3.50 16.75 -8.70
CA GLY A 278 2.74 15.50 -8.65
C GLY A 278 2.96 14.70 -7.35
N LYS A 279 3.70 15.24 -6.39
CA LYS A 279 3.97 14.62 -5.10
C LYS A 279 2.69 14.47 -4.29
N ILE A 280 2.36 13.24 -3.91
CA ILE A 280 1.21 12.93 -3.05
C ILE A 280 1.60 13.13 -1.58
N LEU A 281 0.91 14.04 -0.91
CA LEU A 281 1.09 14.27 0.54
C LEU A 281 0.11 13.45 1.38
N SER A 282 -1.01 13.05 0.81
CA SER A 282 -1.97 12.15 1.45
C SER A 282 -2.79 11.42 0.40
N LEU A 283 -3.03 10.16 0.63
CA LEU A 283 -4.02 9.34 -0.08
C LEU A 283 -4.72 8.48 0.96
N ALA A 284 -5.89 8.95 1.39
CA ALA A 284 -6.64 8.37 2.50
C ALA A 284 -8.00 7.84 2.03
N SER A 285 -8.38 6.69 2.55
CA SER A 285 -9.71 6.11 2.41
C SER A 285 -10.25 5.73 3.79
N THR A 286 -11.57 5.73 3.93
CA THR A 286 -12.24 5.18 5.12
C THR A 286 -12.37 3.66 5.08
N ASN A 287 -12.10 3.03 3.94
CA ASN A 287 -12.09 1.58 3.79
C ASN A 287 -10.66 1.08 4.01
N ARG A 288 -10.33 0.82 5.26
CA ARG A 288 -9.00 0.39 5.73
C ARG A 288 -9.07 -0.96 6.42
N TYR A 289 -7.95 -1.63 6.52
CA TYR A 289 -7.79 -2.94 7.15
C TYR A 289 -6.42 -3.05 7.85
N ASN A 290 -6.28 -3.97 8.79
CA ASN A 290 -4.99 -4.25 9.40
C ASN A 290 -4.23 -5.30 8.57
N PRO A 291 -3.09 -4.95 7.91
CA PRO A 291 -2.36 -5.88 7.04
C PRO A 291 -1.78 -7.11 7.76
N GLN A 292 -1.56 -7.02 9.08
CA GLN A 292 -1.08 -8.16 9.88
C GLN A 292 -2.17 -9.19 10.18
N LYS A 293 -3.46 -8.77 10.17
CA LYS A 293 -4.58 -9.61 10.56
C LYS A 293 -5.80 -9.30 9.67
N ILE A 294 -5.70 -9.68 8.41
CA ILE A 294 -6.81 -9.54 7.45
C ILE A 294 -7.89 -10.54 7.82
N GLN A 295 -9.13 -10.07 7.97
CA GLN A 295 -10.32 -10.86 8.26
C GLN A 295 -11.20 -10.99 7.02
N GLN A 296 -12.14 -11.94 7.00
CA GLN A 296 -13.08 -12.13 5.90
C GLN A 296 -13.87 -10.84 5.57
N LYS A 297 -14.26 -10.07 6.57
CA LYS A 297 -14.95 -8.78 6.40
C LYS A 297 -14.11 -7.71 5.68
N ASP A 298 -12.77 -7.85 5.70
CA ASP A 298 -11.84 -6.88 5.13
C ASP A 298 -11.59 -7.10 3.63
N ILE A 299 -11.98 -8.25 3.07
CA ILE A 299 -11.74 -8.61 1.66
C ILE A 299 -12.25 -7.54 0.71
N LYS A 300 -13.42 -6.96 0.98
CA LYS A 300 -14.01 -5.88 0.18
C LYS A 300 -13.23 -4.56 0.24
N TYR A 301 -12.29 -4.40 1.17
CA TYR A 301 -11.46 -3.20 1.38
C TYR A 301 -10.02 -3.37 0.89
N LEU A 302 -9.65 -4.54 0.36
CA LEU A 302 -8.28 -4.79 -0.09
C LEU A 302 -7.90 -4.00 -1.36
N ARG A 303 -8.88 -3.60 -2.16
CA ARG A 303 -8.67 -2.80 -3.37
C ARG A 303 -8.44 -1.33 -3.02
N ASN A 304 -7.56 -0.67 -3.76
CA ASN A 304 -7.39 0.77 -3.68
C ASN A 304 -8.38 1.48 -4.63
N ASN A 305 -9.55 1.82 -4.12
CA ASN A 305 -10.59 2.44 -4.93
C ASN A 305 -10.22 3.80 -5.53
N ALA A 306 -9.19 4.48 -5.00
CA ALA A 306 -8.70 5.72 -5.61
C ALA A 306 -8.10 5.50 -7.02
N THR A 307 -7.54 4.31 -7.29
CA THR A 307 -6.92 3.96 -8.56
C THR A 307 -7.62 2.84 -9.33
N GLU A 308 -8.46 2.05 -8.67
CA GLU A 308 -9.05 0.84 -9.23
C GLU A 308 -10.56 0.95 -9.47
N TYR A 309 -11.27 1.83 -8.74
CA TYR A 309 -12.71 2.00 -8.89
C TYR A 309 -13.04 3.07 -9.92
N ASN A 310 -13.83 2.70 -10.92
CA ASN A 310 -14.34 3.60 -11.95
C ASN A 310 -15.72 4.08 -11.56
N PHE A 311 -15.93 5.39 -11.67
CA PHE A 311 -17.24 6.01 -11.46
C PHE A 311 -17.51 7.08 -12.52
N GLU A 312 -18.75 7.43 -12.77
CA GLU A 312 -19.11 8.57 -13.59
C GLU A 312 -18.80 9.87 -12.82
N PRO A 313 -17.85 10.68 -13.29
CA PRO A 313 -17.38 11.85 -12.52
C PRO A 313 -18.40 12.99 -12.48
N GLY A 314 -19.36 13.03 -13.40
CA GLY A 314 -20.38 14.08 -13.47
C GLY A 314 -19.78 15.48 -13.66
N SER A 315 -20.41 16.47 -13.07
CA SER A 315 -20.12 17.90 -13.28
C SER A 315 -18.69 18.36 -12.99
N VAL A 316 -17.83 17.52 -12.39
CA VAL A 316 -16.40 17.85 -12.25
C VAL A 316 -15.65 17.79 -13.58
N ILE A 317 -16.23 17.21 -14.63
CA ILE A 317 -15.65 17.18 -15.99
C ILE A 317 -15.89 18.49 -16.75
N LYS A 318 -16.94 19.25 -16.45
CA LYS A 318 -17.30 20.48 -17.18
C LYS A 318 -16.15 21.47 -17.37
N PRO A 319 -15.30 21.76 -16.36
CA PRO A 319 -14.15 22.62 -16.54
C PRO A 319 -13.17 22.12 -17.61
N ILE A 320 -13.04 20.79 -17.77
CA ILE A 320 -12.18 20.17 -18.78
C ILE A 320 -12.73 20.44 -20.18
N SER A 321 -14.02 20.16 -20.41
CA SER A 321 -14.70 20.37 -21.69
C SER A 321 -14.67 21.84 -22.11
N ILE A 322 -14.96 22.75 -21.18
CA ILE A 322 -14.93 24.19 -21.42
C ILE A 322 -13.51 24.67 -21.70
N ALA A 323 -12.51 24.22 -20.94
CA ALA A 323 -11.11 24.60 -21.17
C ALA A 323 -10.59 24.14 -22.54
N LEU A 324 -10.99 22.95 -23.00
CA LEU A 324 -10.68 22.48 -24.36
C LEU A 324 -11.28 23.39 -25.43
N ALA A 325 -12.55 23.77 -25.29
CA ALA A 325 -13.19 24.70 -26.24
C ALA A 325 -12.54 26.09 -26.23
N MET A 326 -12.13 26.58 -25.07
CA MET A 326 -11.35 27.84 -24.97
C MET A 326 -9.98 27.71 -25.66
N ASP A 327 -9.26 26.61 -25.43
CA ASP A 327 -7.92 26.38 -26.00
C ASP A 327 -7.94 26.21 -27.53
N LYS A 328 -9.08 25.81 -28.08
CA LYS A 328 -9.37 25.71 -29.51
C LYS A 328 -10.05 26.95 -30.09
N ASN A 329 -10.13 28.05 -29.35
CA ASN A 329 -10.78 29.29 -29.75
C ASN A 329 -12.24 29.12 -30.22
N ARG A 330 -12.98 28.16 -29.66
CA ARG A 330 -14.38 27.87 -29.98
C ARG A 330 -15.37 28.77 -29.24
N ILE A 331 -14.88 29.72 -28.43
CA ILE A 331 -15.67 30.64 -27.60
C ILE A 331 -15.23 32.06 -27.91
N LYS A 332 -16.15 32.93 -28.33
CA LYS A 332 -15.88 34.35 -28.56
C LYS A 332 -15.74 35.11 -27.25
N LYS A 333 -15.03 36.24 -27.28
CA LYS A 333 -14.87 37.13 -26.11
C LYS A 333 -16.26 37.70 -25.76
N ASN A 334 -16.62 37.69 -24.49
CA ASN A 334 -17.91 38.18 -23.95
C ASN A 334 -19.17 37.52 -24.56
N GLU A 335 -19.05 36.33 -25.10
CA GLU A 335 -20.16 35.57 -25.65
C GLU A 335 -21.17 35.20 -24.56
N LEU A 336 -22.46 35.31 -24.92
CA LEU A 336 -23.58 34.93 -24.09
C LEU A 336 -24.23 33.65 -24.64
N PHE A 337 -24.57 32.74 -23.74
CA PHE A 337 -25.13 31.43 -24.06
C PHE A 337 -26.59 31.37 -23.60
N PHE A 338 -27.50 31.05 -24.50
CA PHE A 338 -28.90 30.88 -24.15
C PHE A 338 -29.13 29.68 -23.25
N ALA A 339 -29.84 29.86 -22.15
CA ALA A 339 -30.08 28.82 -21.13
C ALA A 339 -31.27 27.91 -21.45
N TYR A 340 -31.93 28.08 -22.57
CA TYR A 340 -33.11 27.30 -23.02
C TYR A 340 -34.20 27.18 -21.95
N ASN A 341 -34.36 28.21 -21.12
CA ASN A 341 -35.23 28.29 -19.96
C ASN A 341 -36.50 29.14 -20.21
N LYS A 342 -37.20 28.84 -21.30
CA LYS A 342 -38.44 29.53 -21.68
C LYS A 342 -39.54 29.37 -20.61
N GLY A 343 -40.34 30.39 -20.40
CA GLY A 343 -41.48 30.38 -19.48
C GLY A 343 -41.47 31.54 -18.46
N LYS A 344 -42.51 31.61 -17.61
CA LYS A 344 -42.66 32.66 -16.61
C LYS A 344 -41.73 32.43 -15.40
N LYS A 345 -41.23 33.52 -14.81
CA LYS A 345 -40.45 33.50 -13.59
C LYS A 345 -41.28 33.05 -12.39
N ASN A 346 -40.65 32.33 -11.47
CA ASN A 346 -41.23 31.99 -10.17
C ASN A 346 -41.19 33.22 -9.21
N LYS A 347 -41.72 33.05 -7.99
CA LYS A 347 -41.71 34.08 -6.93
C LYS A 347 -40.32 34.59 -6.55
N LYS A 348 -39.26 33.82 -6.83
CA LYS A 348 -37.84 34.20 -6.60
C LYS A 348 -37.20 34.93 -7.80
N GLY A 349 -37.97 35.22 -8.83
CA GLY A 349 -37.48 35.85 -10.05
C GLY A 349 -36.66 34.93 -10.96
N GLU A 350 -36.79 33.60 -10.81
CA GLU A 350 -36.04 32.61 -11.58
C GLU A 350 -36.93 32.02 -12.68
N PHE A 351 -36.37 31.84 -13.87
CA PHE A 351 -36.99 31.13 -14.96
C PHE A 351 -37.11 29.61 -14.68
N PRO A 352 -37.94 28.86 -15.40
CA PRO A 352 -37.94 27.40 -15.36
C PRO A 352 -36.53 26.83 -15.61
N LYS A 353 -36.32 25.58 -15.23
CA LYS A 353 -35.06 24.88 -15.60
C LYS A 353 -34.98 24.79 -17.13
N GLY A 354 -33.79 25.04 -17.67
CA GLY A 354 -33.51 24.89 -19.09
C GLY A 354 -33.80 23.48 -19.59
N LYS A 355 -34.24 23.37 -20.83
CA LYS A 355 -34.51 22.11 -21.54
C LYS A 355 -33.89 22.18 -22.92
N TYR A 356 -32.97 21.28 -23.22
CA TYR A 356 -32.33 21.18 -24.53
C TYR A 356 -32.59 19.78 -25.11
N LYS A 357 -33.09 19.70 -26.33
CA LYS A 357 -33.48 18.44 -26.97
C LYS A 357 -32.43 18.04 -27.99
N ILE A 358 -31.91 16.80 -27.87
CA ILE A 358 -31.03 16.16 -28.84
C ILE A 358 -31.68 14.84 -29.23
N ASN A 359 -32.10 14.71 -30.48
CA ASN A 359 -32.85 13.55 -30.96
C ASN A 359 -34.03 13.24 -30.03
N ARG A 360 -34.11 12.04 -29.46
CA ARG A 360 -35.13 11.62 -28.50
C ARG A 360 -34.82 11.96 -27.03
N HIS A 361 -33.62 12.53 -26.75
CA HIS A 361 -33.18 12.84 -25.40
C HIS A 361 -33.40 14.31 -25.06
N THR A 362 -33.82 14.57 -23.82
CA THR A 362 -33.96 15.94 -23.29
C THR A 362 -33.00 16.13 -22.13
N ILE A 363 -32.07 17.06 -22.27
CA ILE A 363 -31.13 17.45 -21.26
C ILE A 363 -31.67 18.63 -20.45
N HIS A 364 -31.52 18.57 -19.13
CA HIS A 364 -31.98 19.61 -18.22
C HIS A 364 -30.84 20.22 -17.43
N ASP A 365 -30.95 21.51 -17.12
CA ASP A 365 -30.15 22.12 -16.07
C ASP A 365 -30.68 21.73 -14.68
N ASP A 366 -29.76 21.53 -13.72
CA ASP A 366 -30.17 21.23 -12.34
C ASP A 366 -30.66 22.46 -11.59
N HIS A 367 -30.23 23.66 -12.01
CA HIS A 367 -30.52 24.92 -11.38
C HIS A 367 -31.45 25.78 -12.25
N ARG A 368 -32.21 26.67 -11.61
CA ARG A 368 -32.95 27.74 -12.24
C ARG A 368 -32.09 28.99 -12.31
N PHE A 369 -32.25 29.79 -13.38
CA PHE A 369 -31.51 31.03 -13.56
C PHE A 369 -32.44 32.23 -13.57
N LYS A 370 -31.92 33.40 -13.14
CA LYS A 370 -32.66 34.67 -13.20
C LYS A 370 -32.56 35.34 -14.57
N LYS A 371 -31.73 34.78 -15.47
CA LYS A 371 -31.44 35.30 -16.82
C LYS A 371 -31.69 34.22 -17.86
N HIS A 372 -32.00 34.64 -19.09
CA HIS A 372 -32.07 33.77 -20.26
C HIS A 372 -30.70 33.50 -20.87
N TYR A 373 -29.77 34.44 -20.73
CA TYR A 373 -28.44 34.37 -21.28
C TYR A 373 -27.42 34.30 -20.17
N LEU A 374 -26.52 33.31 -20.24
CA LEU A 374 -25.45 33.06 -19.28
C LEU A 374 -24.11 33.45 -19.89
N THR A 375 -23.26 34.07 -19.11
CA THR A 375 -21.84 34.21 -19.44
C THR A 375 -21.12 32.87 -19.29
N LEU A 376 -19.94 32.74 -19.89
CA LEU A 376 -19.08 31.58 -19.70
C LEU A 376 -18.79 31.34 -18.19
N GLU A 377 -18.63 32.43 -17.45
CA GLU A 377 -18.40 32.38 -16.01
C GLU A 377 -19.65 31.84 -15.27
N ASP A 378 -20.84 32.29 -15.61
CA ASP A 378 -22.10 31.78 -15.03
C ASP A 378 -22.27 30.27 -15.26
N ILE A 379 -21.91 29.77 -16.45
CA ILE A 379 -21.94 28.34 -16.79
C ILE A 379 -21.09 27.53 -15.84
N VAL A 380 -19.86 27.99 -15.56
CA VAL A 380 -18.92 27.29 -14.65
C VAL A 380 -19.39 27.40 -13.18
N ILE A 381 -19.76 28.61 -12.72
CA ILE A 381 -20.14 28.90 -11.33
C ILE A 381 -21.41 28.13 -10.93
N TYR A 382 -22.43 28.18 -11.76
CA TYR A 382 -23.73 27.56 -11.48
C TYR A 382 -23.88 26.16 -12.09
N SER A 383 -22.81 25.65 -12.74
CA SER A 383 -22.76 24.27 -13.24
C SER A 383 -23.84 23.95 -14.28
N SER A 384 -24.06 24.83 -15.28
CA SER A 384 -25.04 24.58 -16.34
C SER A 384 -24.65 23.37 -17.19
N ASN A 385 -25.53 22.39 -17.31
CA ASN A 385 -25.41 21.26 -18.22
C ASN A 385 -25.51 21.74 -19.67
N ILE A 386 -26.55 22.53 -19.94
CA ILE A 386 -26.88 23.05 -21.27
C ILE A 386 -25.77 23.97 -21.79
N GLY A 387 -25.30 24.92 -20.98
CA GLY A 387 -24.20 25.79 -21.39
C GLY A 387 -22.95 25.00 -21.72
N THR A 388 -22.65 23.93 -20.94
CA THR A 388 -21.48 23.09 -21.18
C THR A 388 -21.61 22.28 -22.48
N LEU A 389 -22.76 21.63 -22.72
CA LEU A 389 -22.95 20.83 -23.93
C LEU A 389 -22.91 21.68 -25.21
N VAL A 390 -23.50 22.86 -25.20
CA VAL A 390 -23.49 23.81 -26.33
C VAL A 390 -22.04 24.22 -26.68
N ILE A 391 -21.22 24.45 -25.65
CA ILE A 391 -19.80 24.75 -25.82
C ILE A 391 -19.02 23.53 -26.35
N ALA A 392 -19.27 22.37 -25.78
CA ALA A 392 -18.52 21.15 -26.12
C ALA A 392 -18.84 20.64 -27.54
N ASN A 393 -20.10 20.80 -28.01
CA ASN A 393 -20.48 20.40 -29.35
C ASN A 393 -19.81 21.23 -30.47
N ARG A 394 -19.23 22.39 -30.14
CA ARG A 394 -18.41 23.20 -31.07
C ARG A 394 -17.02 22.61 -31.33
N LEU A 395 -16.56 21.68 -30.51
CA LEU A 395 -15.31 20.95 -30.75
C LEU A 395 -15.55 19.87 -31.80
N GLY A 396 -14.62 19.73 -32.73
CA GLY A 396 -14.59 18.57 -33.62
C GLY A 396 -14.43 17.26 -32.81
N ALA A 397 -14.91 16.15 -33.35
CA ALA A 397 -14.85 14.85 -32.70
C ALA A 397 -13.42 14.44 -32.28
N GLN A 398 -12.45 14.67 -33.18
CA GLN A 398 -11.05 14.40 -32.92
C GLN A 398 -10.49 15.31 -31.82
N GLU A 399 -10.83 16.61 -31.86
CA GLU A 399 -10.40 17.59 -30.85
C GLU A 399 -10.89 17.23 -29.45
N PHE A 400 -12.16 16.82 -29.33
CA PHE A 400 -12.78 16.41 -28.08
C PHE A 400 -12.13 15.13 -27.53
N TYR A 401 -12.00 14.09 -28.37
CA TYR A 401 -11.40 12.81 -28.00
C TYR A 401 -9.95 12.95 -27.54
N ASP A 402 -9.11 13.63 -28.34
CA ASP A 402 -7.70 13.82 -28.01
C ASP A 402 -7.52 14.75 -26.82
N GLY A 403 -8.39 15.76 -26.68
CA GLY A 403 -8.44 16.64 -25.53
C GLY A 403 -8.65 15.89 -24.22
N PHE A 404 -9.66 15.04 -24.15
CA PHE A 404 -9.93 14.21 -22.97
C PHE A 404 -8.74 13.29 -22.66
N LYS A 405 -8.12 12.68 -23.66
CA LYS A 405 -6.91 11.86 -23.49
C LYS A 405 -5.67 12.66 -23.05
N LYS A 406 -5.53 13.92 -23.47
CA LYS A 406 -4.47 14.82 -23.00
C LYS A 406 -4.64 15.18 -21.52
N PHE A 407 -5.87 15.34 -21.03
CA PHE A 407 -6.18 15.51 -19.61
C PHE A 407 -6.01 14.23 -18.79
N GLY A 408 -5.69 13.10 -19.43
CA GLY A 408 -5.40 11.83 -18.75
C GLY A 408 -6.61 10.91 -18.58
N LEU A 409 -7.78 11.28 -19.09
CA LEU A 409 -8.96 10.39 -19.11
C LEU A 409 -8.71 9.21 -20.05
N SER A 410 -9.26 8.04 -19.75
CA SER A 410 -9.03 6.78 -20.48
C SER A 410 -7.56 6.34 -20.56
N LYS A 411 -6.71 6.80 -19.64
CA LYS A 411 -5.29 6.42 -19.52
C LYS A 411 -4.94 6.18 -18.05
N LYS A 412 -4.00 5.26 -17.80
CA LYS A 412 -3.41 5.14 -16.46
C LYS A 412 -2.73 6.45 -16.06
N THR A 413 -2.84 6.83 -14.80
CA THR A 413 -2.19 8.06 -14.30
C THR A 413 -0.69 7.93 -14.24
N GLY A 414 -0.20 6.69 -14.07
CA GLY A 414 1.20 6.36 -13.90
C GLY A 414 1.69 6.52 -12.45
N ILE A 415 0.77 6.58 -11.50
CA ILE A 415 1.10 6.51 -10.07
C ILE A 415 1.80 5.19 -9.77
N ASP A 416 2.67 5.19 -8.81
CA ASP A 416 3.49 4.04 -8.39
C ASP A 416 2.70 3.02 -7.54
N LEU A 417 1.47 2.73 -7.95
CA LEU A 417 0.61 1.69 -7.38
C LEU A 417 0.30 0.60 -8.42
N PRO A 418 0.03 -0.64 -7.98
CA PRO A 418 -0.41 -1.70 -8.89
C PRO A 418 -1.89 -1.51 -9.28
N HIS A 419 -2.35 -2.30 -10.26
CA HIS A 419 -3.77 -2.46 -10.61
C HIS A 419 -4.55 -1.18 -10.96
N GLU A 420 -3.86 -0.19 -11.53
CA GLU A 420 -4.50 1.06 -11.92
C GLU A 420 -5.48 0.85 -13.09
N SER A 421 -6.73 1.29 -12.93
CA SER A 421 -7.74 1.30 -13.98
C SER A 421 -7.56 2.49 -14.94
N ARG A 422 -8.01 2.32 -16.19
CA ARG A 422 -7.93 3.37 -17.22
C ARG A 422 -9.17 4.24 -17.30
N GLY A 423 -10.29 3.80 -16.72
CA GLY A 423 -11.58 4.42 -17.04
C GLY A 423 -11.97 4.21 -18.51
N ILE A 424 -13.10 4.77 -18.90
CA ILE A 424 -13.65 4.62 -20.26
C ILE A 424 -14.16 5.99 -20.74
N ILE A 425 -13.84 6.35 -21.97
CA ILE A 425 -14.50 7.38 -22.78
C ILE A 425 -15.04 6.71 -24.04
N HIS A 426 -16.02 7.31 -24.69
CA HIS A 426 -16.55 6.79 -25.94
C HIS A 426 -15.45 6.73 -27.02
N LYS A 427 -15.64 5.85 -28.00
CA LYS A 427 -14.69 5.70 -29.11
C LYS A 427 -14.84 6.86 -30.10
N LEU A 428 -13.77 7.17 -30.84
CA LEU A 428 -13.75 8.31 -31.75
C LEU A 428 -14.90 8.29 -32.77
N TYR A 429 -15.24 7.12 -33.33
CA TYR A 429 -16.32 7.00 -34.30
C TYR A 429 -17.69 7.39 -33.72
N GLN A 430 -17.90 7.18 -32.42
CA GLN A 430 -19.13 7.59 -31.73
C GLN A 430 -19.24 9.12 -31.63
N TYR A 431 -18.13 9.81 -31.38
CA TYR A 431 -18.08 11.27 -31.41
C TYR A 431 -18.23 11.87 -32.81
N LYS A 432 -17.86 11.12 -33.86
CA LYS A 432 -18.02 11.54 -35.25
C LYS A 432 -19.45 11.42 -35.79
N ALA A 433 -20.31 10.68 -35.10
CA ALA A 433 -21.68 10.48 -35.57
C ALA A 433 -22.41 11.83 -35.69
N GLY A 434 -22.89 12.16 -36.89
CA GLY A 434 -23.60 13.41 -37.21
C GLY A 434 -22.71 14.64 -37.42
N GLU A 435 -21.38 14.50 -37.35
CA GLU A 435 -20.44 15.63 -37.50
C GLU A 435 -20.47 16.22 -38.91
N ASP A 436 -20.56 15.37 -39.91
CA ASP A 436 -20.73 15.75 -41.35
C ASP A 436 -22.02 16.53 -41.63
N LYS A 437 -23.05 16.28 -40.86
CA LYS A 437 -24.35 16.98 -40.92
C LYS A 437 -24.44 18.19 -39.99
N ASN A 438 -23.35 18.52 -39.31
CA ASN A 438 -23.29 19.57 -38.28
C ASN A 438 -24.38 19.41 -37.18
N GLU A 439 -24.70 18.15 -36.85
CA GLU A 439 -25.68 17.80 -35.81
C GLU A 439 -25.00 17.68 -34.43
N ASP A 440 -25.73 18.02 -33.38
CA ASP A 440 -25.31 17.82 -32.01
C ASP A 440 -25.13 16.31 -31.72
N ASN A 441 -23.98 15.95 -31.18
CA ASN A 441 -23.63 14.56 -30.88
C ASN A 441 -24.00 14.21 -29.43
N ILE A 442 -24.83 13.18 -29.23
CA ILE A 442 -25.28 12.76 -27.89
C ILE A 442 -24.12 12.28 -27.00
N TYR A 443 -23.13 11.59 -27.57
CA TYR A 443 -21.96 11.10 -26.82
C TYR A 443 -21.06 12.26 -26.36
N LYS A 444 -20.74 13.23 -27.26
CA LYS A 444 -20.03 14.45 -26.85
C LYS A 444 -20.81 15.20 -25.77
N THR A 445 -22.11 15.29 -25.95
CA THR A 445 -22.99 15.96 -24.99
C THR A 445 -22.90 15.34 -23.60
N THR A 446 -23.18 14.07 -23.46
CA THR A 446 -23.17 13.40 -22.15
C THR A 446 -21.79 13.40 -21.51
N ASP A 447 -20.75 13.09 -22.30
CA ASP A 447 -19.37 13.06 -21.83
C ASP A 447 -18.88 14.44 -21.38
N SER A 448 -19.38 15.52 -22.02
CA SER A 448 -18.98 16.90 -21.70
C SER A 448 -19.27 17.32 -20.26
N TYR A 449 -20.31 16.75 -19.66
CA TYR A 449 -20.65 16.98 -18.26
C TYR A 449 -20.47 15.72 -17.37
N GLY A 450 -19.75 14.71 -17.88
CA GLY A 450 -19.26 13.56 -17.13
C GLY A 450 -20.26 12.43 -16.89
N GLN A 451 -21.30 12.30 -17.73
CA GLN A 451 -22.18 11.14 -17.82
C GLN A 451 -21.81 10.31 -19.05
N GLY A 452 -21.91 8.98 -18.99
CA GLY A 452 -21.52 8.09 -20.08
C GLY A 452 -20.01 7.77 -20.15
N ILE A 453 -19.19 8.46 -19.39
CA ILE A 453 -17.76 8.14 -19.21
C ILE A 453 -17.51 7.63 -17.80
N THR A 454 -16.43 6.89 -17.65
CA THR A 454 -15.94 6.52 -16.31
C THR A 454 -14.49 6.94 -16.12
N ALA A 455 -14.17 7.36 -14.91
CA ALA A 455 -12.81 7.71 -14.50
C ALA A 455 -12.55 7.24 -13.07
N THR A 456 -11.27 7.06 -12.73
CA THR A 456 -10.87 6.85 -11.34
C THR A 456 -10.74 8.19 -10.63
N PHE A 457 -10.80 8.16 -9.31
CA PHE A 457 -10.52 9.34 -8.47
C PHE A 457 -9.17 9.99 -8.84
N MET A 458 -8.13 9.18 -9.01
CA MET A 458 -6.78 9.66 -9.30
C MET A 458 -6.67 10.30 -10.69
N GLN A 459 -7.43 9.81 -11.69
CA GLN A 459 -7.46 10.45 -13.01
C GLN A 459 -8.05 11.85 -12.95
N VAL A 460 -9.17 12.03 -12.22
CA VAL A 460 -9.80 13.34 -12.06
C VAL A 460 -8.90 14.29 -11.29
N LEU A 461 -8.26 13.82 -10.20
CA LEU A 461 -7.31 14.62 -9.43
C LEU A 461 -6.14 15.10 -10.30
N LYS A 462 -5.56 14.18 -11.08
CA LYS A 462 -4.48 14.49 -12.03
C LYS A 462 -4.92 15.52 -13.06
N ALA A 463 -6.12 15.39 -13.62
CA ALA A 463 -6.65 16.34 -14.58
C ALA A 463 -6.80 17.76 -13.99
N TYR A 464 -7.22 17.88 -12.73
CA TYR A 464 -7.36 19.17 -12.06
C TYR A 464 -6.03 19.87 -11.79
N SER A 465 -4.91 19.15 -11.72
CA SER A 465 -3.60 19.79 -11.58
C SER A 465 -3.28 20.73 -12.74
N VAL A 466 -3.84 20.49 -13.93
CA VAL A 466 -3.65 21.33 -15.13
C VAL A 466 -4.05 22.78 -14.87
N PHE A 467 -5.17 22.98 -14.16
CA PHE A 467 -5.68 24.33 -13.86
C PHE A 467 -4.86 25.08 -12.81
N ASN A 468 -4.16 24.34 -11.95
CA ASN A 468 -3.32 24.92 -10.91
C ASN A 468 -1.80 24.90 -11.24
N ASN A 469 -1.43 24.37 -12.42
CA ASN A 469 -0.06 24.23 -12.89
C ASN A 469 0.14 24.82 -14.30
N ASN A 470 -0.40 26.01 -14.56
CA ASN A 470 -0.19 26.74 -15.81
C ASN A 470 -0.45 25.90 -17.08
N GLY A 471 -1.48 25.07 -17.07
CA GLY A 471 -1.86 24.23 -18.23
C GLY A 471 -1.03 22.95 -18.42
N LYS A 472 -0.18 22.59 -17.46
CA LYS A 472 0.66 21.39 -17.52
C LYS A 472 0.12 20.32 -16.58
N ILE A 473 0.11 19.06 -17.05
CA ILE A 473 -0.26 17.88 -16.29
C ILE A 473 0.98 17.20 -15.71
N VAL A 474 0.89 16.77 -14.45
CA VAL A 474 1.96 16.04 -13.75
C VAL A 474 1.59 14.57 -13.54
N THR A 475 2.60 13.73 -13.33
CA THR A 475 2.38 12.33 -12.95
C THR A 475 2.37 12.23 -11.44
N PRO A 476 1.29 11.76 -10.80
CA PRO A 476 1.24 11.58 -9.36
C PRO A 476 2.21 10.49 -8.91
N TYR A 477 2.79 10.64 -7.70
CA TYR A 477 3.69 9.66 -7.13
C TYR A 477 3.67 9.65 -5.60
N ILE A 478 3.99 8.49 -5.01
CA ILE A 478 3.98 8.22 -3.57
C ILE A 478 5.38 7.88 -3.05
N VAL A 479 6.26 7.32 -3.88
CA VAL A 479 7.61 6.91 -3.48
C VAL A 479 8.64 7.87 -4.08
N TYR A 480 9.61 8.32 -3.30
CA TYR A 480 10.72 9.12 -3.82
C TYR A 480 11.59 8.28 -4.77
N GLU A 481 11.75 8.78 -6.00
CA GLU A 481 12.65 8.24 -7.03
C GLU A 481 13.31 9.40 -7.79
N ASP A 482 14.56 9.23 -8.25
CA ASP A 482 15.35 10.31 -8.84
C ASP A 482 14.90 10.67 -10.26
N ASN A 483 14.43 9.70 -11.06
CA ASN A 483 14.05 9.89 -12.46
C ASN A 483 12.54 10.07 -12.64
N ARG A 484 12.04 11.31 -12.50
CA ARG A 484 10.62 11.62 -12.64
C ARG A 484 10.27 12.19 -14.01
N LYS A 485 9.06 11.82 -14.48
CA LYS A 485 8.53 12.35 -15.73
C LYS A 485 8.26 13.85 -15.60
N LYS A 486 8.80 14.63 -16.53
CA LYS A 486 8.53 16.08 -16.62
C LYS A 486 7.05 16.36 -16.88
N ALA A 487 6.54 17.48 -16.36
CA ALA A 487 5.19 17.95 -16.62
C ALA A 487 4.97 18.20 -18.14
N LYS A 488 3.79 17.78 -18.64
CA LYS A 488 3.44 17.91 -20.07
C LYS A 488 2.39 18.99 -20.28
N LYS A 489 2.54 19.84 -21.30
CA LYS A 489 1.53 20.82 -21.70
C LYS A 489 0.26 20.12 -22.20
N VAL A 490 -0.89 20.54 -21.68
CA VAL A 490 -2.24 20.06 -22.08
C VAL A 490 -3.02 21.16 -22.76
N ILE A 491 -3.04 22.36 -22.14
CA ILE A 491 -3.69 23.59 -22.64
C ILE A 491 -2.74 24.77 -22.46
N SER A 492 -3.07 25.92 -23.04
CA SER A 492 -2.30 27.14 -22.87
C SER A 492 -2.36 27.67 -21.41
N LYS A 493 -1.33 28.36 -21.00
CA LYS A 493 -1.26 29.01 -19.67
C LYS A 493 -2.40 30.02 -19.47
N GLU A 494 -2.77 30.73 -20.53
CA GLU A 494 -3.85 31.71 -20.51
C GLU A 494 -5.20 31.07 -20.23
N VAL A 495 -5.52 29.98 -20.92
CA VAL A 495 -6.76 29.22 -20.72
C VAL A 495 -6.79 28.63 -19.32
N ALA A 496 -5.69 28.03 -18.86
CA ALA A 496 -5.60 27.49 -17.52
C ALA A 496 -5.87 28.57 -16.45
N ASN A 497 -5.26 29.74 -16.59
CA ASN A 497 -5.47 30.85 -15.66
C ASN A 497 -6.91 31.43 -15.70
N LYS A 498 -7.52 31.51 -16.89
CA LYS A 498 -8.94 31.90 -17.01
C LYS A 498 -9.85 30.89 -16.32
N MET A 499 -9.64 29.60 -16.54
CA MET A 499 -10.42 28.55 -15.87
C MET A 499 -10.18 28.55 -14.36
N LYS A 500 -8.93 28.72 -13.91
CA LYS A 500 -8.58 28.87 -12.50
C LYS A 500 -9.38 30.01 -11.83
N LYS A 501 -9.42 31.18 -12.44
CA LYS A 501 -10.23 32.33 -11.94
C LYS A 501 -11.72 31.99 -11.84
N MET A 502 -12.27 31.29 -12.81
CA MET A 502 -13.69 30.85 -12.77
C MET A 502 -13.93 29.83 -11.64
N LEU A 503 -13.02 28.88 -11.44
CA LEU A 503 -13.08 27.91 -10.33
C LEU A 503 -12.97 28.58 -8.95
N ILE A 504 -12.21 29.67 -8.81
CA ILE A 504 -12.17 30.49 -7.58
C ILE A 504 -13.52 31.15 -7.35
N LYS A 505 -14.16 31.70 -8.41
CA LYS A 505 -15.48 32.29 -8.30
C LYS A 505 -16.58 31.27 -7.93
N THR A 506 -16.44 29.98 -8.31
CA THR A 506 -17.34 28.90 -7.84
C THR A 506 -17.30 28.74 -6.32
N VAL A 507 -16.13 28.97 -5.72
CA VAL A 507 -15.96 28.94 -4.26
C VAL A 507 -16.47 30.24 -3.62
N LYS A 508 -16.33 31.37 -4.27
CA LYS A 508 -16.83 32.65 -3.72
C LYS A 508 -18.34 32.81 -3.83
N LYS A 509 -18.95 32.40 -4.96
CA LYS A 509 -20.35 32.72 -5.31
C LYS A 509 -21.22 31.50 -5.64
N GLY A 510 -20.61 30.30 -5.86
CA GLY A 510 -21.31 29.14 -6.38
C GLY A 510 -21.45 27.99 -5.38
N THR A 511 -21.48 26.77 -5.93
CA THR A 511 -21.75 25.52 -5.19
C THR A 511 -20.65 25.12 -4.21
N GLY A 512 -19.41 25.67 -4.35
CA GLY A 512 -18.27 25.44 -3.46
C GLY A 512 -18.14 26.42 -2.29
N ARG A 513 -19.08 27.32 -2.07
CA ARG A 513 -19.01 28.44 -1.12
C ARG A 513 -18.54 28.06 0.30
N LYS A 514 -18.93 26.90 0.79
CA LYS A 514 -18.55 26.45 2.13
C LYS A 514 -17.06 26.14 2.28
N THR A 515 -16.27 26.03 1.19
CA THR A 515 -14.79 25.84 1.28
C THR A 515 -14.02 27.13 1.48
N TYR A 516 -14.66 28.28 1.29
CA TYR A 516 -13.97 29.58 1.37
C TYR A 516 -13.26 29.76 2.74
N ILE A 517 -12.00 30.18 2.68
CA ILE A 517 -11.19 30.60 3.83
C ILE A 517 -10.43 31.85 3.36
N GLU A 518 -10.57 32.94 4.11
CA GLU A 518 -9.87 34.19 3.84
C GLU A 518 -8.35 34.00 3.95
N GLY A 519 -7.58 34.71 3.13
CA GLY A 519 -6.11 34.57 3.07
C GLY A 519 -5.62 33.37 2.26
N LEU A 520 -6.51 32.56 1.66
CA LEU A 520 -6.14 31.47 0.75
C LEU A 520 -6.80 31.59 -0.62
N GLU A 521 -6.09 31.16 -1.65
CA GLU A 521 -6.65 31.01 -3.00
C GLU A 521 -7.24 29.62 -3.14
N ILE A 522 -8.57 29.52 -3.06
CA ILE A 522 -9.31 28.26 -3.16
C ILE A 522 -10.20 28.29 -4.37
N GLY A 523 -10.13 27.26 -5.21
CA GLY A 523 -11.00 27.06 -6.36
C GLY A 523 -11.35 25.59 -6.55
N GLY A 524 -12.51 25.32 -7.13
CA GLY A 524 -12.89 23.92 -7.37
C GLY A 524 -14.29 23.78 -7.93
N LYS A 525 -14.70 22.53 -8.16
CA LYS A 525 -15.98 22.16 -8.74
C LYS A 525 -16.61 21.00 -7.99
N THR A 526 -17.89 21.13 -7.71
CA THR A 526 -18.74 20.06 -7.18
C THR A 526 -19.20 19.11 -8.28
N GLY A 527 -19.33 17.84 -7.95
CA GLY A 527 -20.00 16.82 -8.74
C GLY A 527 -20.97 16.03 -7.85
N THR A 528 -22.15 15.75 -8.37
CA THR A 528 -23.10 14.82 -7.77
C THR A 528 -23.62 13.97 -8.91
N ALA A 529 -23.20 12.71 -8.96
CA ALA A 529 -23.57 11.77 -10.00
C ALA A 529 -24.36 10.61 -9.40
N ASN A 530 -25.37 10.12 -10.12
CA ASN A 530 -26.05 8.88 -9.75
C ASN A 530 -25.12 7.69 -10.03
N LEU A 531 -25.19 6.68 -9.19
CA LEU A 531 -24.46 5.44 -9.43
C LEU A 531 -25.27 4.55 -10.39
N VAL A 532 -24.55 3.90 -11.30
CA VAL A 532 -25.10 2.92 -12.23
C VAL A 532 -24.91 1.53 -11.64
N GLU A 533 -25.99 0.78 -11.49
CA GLU A 533 -25.97 -0.64 -11.11
C GLU A 533 -26.78 -1.42 -12.15
N ASN A 534 -26.18 -2.45 -12.73
CA ASN A 534 -26.78 -3.26 -13.79
C ASN A 534 -27.33 -2.43 -14.97
N GLY A 535 -26.56 -1.43 -15.41
CA GLY A 535 -26.94 -0.56 -16.53
C GLY A 535 -28.04 0.47 -16.24
N GLN A 536 -28.50 0.58 -14.99
CA GLN A 536 -29.55 1.51 -14.59
C GLN A 536 -29.07 2.51 -13.53
N TYR A 537 -29.46 3.76 -13.64
CA TYR A 537 -29.25 4.77 -12.61
C TYR A 537 -30.08 4.47 -11.36
N LYS A 538 -29.42 4.37 -10.21
CA LYS A 538 -30.06 4.14 -8.91
C LYS A 538 -30.14 5.45 -8.11
N ARG A 539 -30.97 5.49 -7.06
CA ARG A 539 -31.00 6.58 -6.07
C ARG A 539 -29.84 6.47 -5.07
N LYS A 540 -28.65 6.19 -5.59
CA LYS A 540 -27.38 6.16 -4.91
C LYS A 540 -26.47 7.16 -5.59
N TYR A 541 -25.64 7.84 -4.85
CA TYR A 541 -24.90 8.98 -5.36
C TYR A 541 -23.40 8.88 -5.07
N MET A 542 -22.61 9.37 -6.01
CA MET A 542 -21.22 9.73 -5.81
C MET A 542 -21.15 11.25 -5.69
N SER A 543 -20.85 11.75 -4.50
CA SER A 543 -20.63 13.18 -4.27
C SER A 543 -19.15 13.47 -4.32
N SER A 544 -18.74 14.50 -5.06
CA SER A 544 -17.34 14.82 -5.27
C SER A 544 -17.06 16.31 -5.22
N PHE A 545 -15.84 16.66 -4.79
CA PHE A 545 -15.29 17.99 -4.95
C PHE A 545 -13.81 17.86 -5.33
N PHE A 546 -13.47 18.38 -6.50
CA PHE A 546 -12.09 18.48 -6.97
C PHE A 546 -11.72 19.95 -7.13
N GLY A 547 -10.58 20.31 -6.62
CA GLY A 547 -10.15 21.70 -6.63
C GLY A 547 -8.70 21.85 -6.20
N PHE A 548 -8.37 23.06 -5.81
CA PHE A 548 -7.04 23.42 -5.35
C PHE A 548 -7.13 24.40 -4.19
N VAL A 549 -6.06 24.42 -3.40
CA VAL A 549 -5.80 25.41 -2.36
C VAL A 549 -4.35 25.87 -2.46
N ASN A 550 -4.14 27.17 -2.47
CA ASN A 550 -2.81 27.76 -2.57
C ASN A 550 -2.63 28.84 -1.49
N ASP A 551 -1.41 28.94 -1.01
CA ASP A 551 -0.87 30.16 -0.40
C ASP A 551 0.14 30.81 -1.35
N ASN A 552 0.98 31.74 -0.86
CA ASN A 552 1.98 32.42 -1.68
C ASN A 552 3.07 31.47 -2.22
N ASN A 553 3.35 30.36 -1.51
CA ASN A 553 4.49 29.48 -1.78
C ASN A 553 4.07 28.08 -2.21
N LYS A 554 2.90 27.60 -1.79
CA LYS A 554 2.45 26.22 -1.96
C LYS A 554 1.18 26.14 -2.80
N LYS A 555 1.13 25.12 -3.66
CA LYS A 555 0.01 24.86 -4.56
C LYS A 555 -0.41 23.41 -4.44
N TYR A 556 -1.58 23.16 -3.88
CA TYR A 556 -2.10 21.82 -3.73
C TYR A 556 -3.36 21.60 -4.57
N THR A 557 -3.41 20.49 -5.29
CA THR A 557 -4.62 19.97 -5.91
C THR A 557 -5.20 18.93 -4.95
N ILE A 558 -6.47 19.08 -4.60
CA ILE A 558 -7.16 18.22 -3.62
C ILE A 558 -8.42 17.65 -4.24
N GLY A 559 -8.63 16.36 -4.07
CA GLY A 559 -9.85 15.66 -4.43
C GLY A 559 -10.53 15.06 -3.21
N VAL A 560 -11.85 15.08 -3.21
CA VAL A 560 -12.70 14.42 -2.23
C VAL A 560 -13.83 13.71 -2.96
N THR A 561 -14.03 12.43 -2.67
CA THR A 561 -15.23 11.69 -3.08
C THR A 561 -15.90 11.06 -1.87
N VAL A 562 -17.22 11.13 -1.83
CA VAL A 562 -18.09 10.50 -0.82
C VAL A 562 -19.01 9.55 -1.57
N ASN A 563 -18.76 8.26 -1.42
CA ASN A 563 -19.52 7.21 -2.10
C ASN A 563 -20.72 6.78 -1.26
N GLU A 564 -21.90 6.78 -1.87
CA GLU A 564 -23.18 6.42 -1.27
C GLU A 564 -23.40 7.12 0.09
N PRO A 565 -23.34 8.47 0.18
CA PRO A 565 -23.79 9.16 1.38
C PRO A 565 -25.31 8.98 1.54
N ILE A 566 -25.81 9.10 2.76
CA ILE A 566 -27.23 8.98 3.03
C ILE A 566 -28.04 9.96 2.17
N SER A 567 -29.09 9.46 1.53
CA SER A 567 -29.97 10.22 0.61
C SER A 567 -31.45 10.13 0.98
N ARG A 568 -31.76 9.66 2.21
CA ARG A 568 -33.13 9.47 2.73
C ARG A 568 -33.25 9.97 4.17
N GLY A 569 -34.47 10.09 4.64
CA GLY A 569 -34.78 10.54 6.01
C GLY A 569 -34.36 11.99 6.28
N LYS A 570 -34.16 12.33 7.55
CA LYS A 570 -33.79 13.70 7.98
C LYS A 570 -32.47 14.22 7.42
N LYS A 571 -31.55 13.31 7.04
CA LYS A 571 -30.20 13.64 6.53
C LYS A 571 -30.06 13.49 5.01
N TRP A 572 -31.17 13.42 4.27
CA TRP A 572 -31.21 13.19 2.82
C TRP A 572 -30.32 14.13 2.01
N TYR A 573 -30.08 15.36 2.49
CA TYR A 573 -29.30 16.40 1.81
C TYR A 573 -27.81 16.13 1.71
N TYR A 574 -27.26 15.10 2.40
CA TYR A 574 -25.83 14.76 2.32
C TYR A 574 -25.43 14.17 0.96
N TYR A 575 -26.38 13.72 0.15
CA TYR A 575 -26.05 13.31 -1.22
C TYR A 575 -25.58 14.48 -2.11
N TYR A 576 -25.90 15.71 -1.79
CA TYR A 576 -25.32 16.86 -2.47
C TYR A 576 -23.88 17.09 -2.03
N ALA A 577 -22.98 17.24 -3.02
CA ALA A 577 -21.56 17.49 -2.74
C ALA A 577 -21.31 18.75 -1.87
N SER A 578 -22.17 19.77 -1.98
CA SER A 578 -22.12 20.98 -1.14
C SER A 578 -22.31 20.72 0.35
N ASN A 579 -22.88 19.59 0.72
CA ASN A 579 -23.14 19.20 2.10
C ASN A 579 -22.29 18.00 2.58
N SER A 580 -21.55 17.34 1.69
CA SER A 580 -20.68 16.20 2.01
C SER A 580 -19.23 16.47 1.59
N ALA A 581 -18.88 16.38 0.31
CA ALA A 581 -17.50 16.52 -0.15
C ALA A 581 -16.89 17.91 0.12
N VAL A 582 -17.70 18.98 0.02
CA VAL A 582 -17.26 20.37 0.26
C VAL A 582 -16.86 20.63 1.72
N PRO A 583 -17.64 20.24 2.74
CA PRO A 583 -17.20 20.31 4.14
C PRO A 583 -15.90 19.54 4.43
N VAL A 584 -15.76 18.34 3.87
CA VAL A 584 -14.53 17.53 4.02
C VAL A 584 -13.33 18.28 3.44
N PHE A 585 -13.44 18.86 2.24
CA PHE A 585 -12.38 19.65 1.64
C PHE A 585 -11.99 20.85 2.52
N LYS A 586 -12.96 21.56 3.09
CA LYS A 586 -12.69 22.67 4.03
C LYS A 586 -11.89 22.19 5.25
N GLU A 587 -12.28 21.06 5.82
CA GLU A 587 -11.60 20.53 7.00
C GLU A 587 -10.16 20.07 6.69
N ILE A 588 -9.93 19.48 5.49
CA ILE A 588 -8.58 19.19 5.00
C ILE A 588 -7.74 20.46 4.95
N THR A 589 -8.30 21.56 4.42
CA THR A 589 -7.60 22.84 4.33
C THR A 589 -7.21 23.37 5.72
N LYS A 590 -8.10 23.24 6.72
CA LYS A 590 -7.80 23.58 8.11
C LYS A 590 -6.70 22.72 8.71
N ILE A 591 -6.69 21.40 8.41
CA ILE A 591 -5.63 20.49 8.85
C ILE A 591 -4.28 20.91 8.24
N LEU A 592 -4.25 21.28 6.95
CA LEU A 592 -3.04 21.78 6.29
C LEU A 592 -2.52 23.07 6.93
N LEU A 593 -3.40 24.00 7.31
CA LEU A 593 -3.04 25.20 8.07
C LEU A 593 -2.49 24.83 9.46
N LYS A 594 -3.21 23.99 10.21
CA LYS A 594 -2.82 23.56 11.56
C LYS A 594 -1.46 22.87 11.59
N LEU A 595 -1.11 22.15 10.55
CA LEU A 595 0.16 21.43 10.44
C LEU A 595 1.24 22.20 9.66
N ASN A 596 1.04 23.49 9.37
CA ASN A 596 1.96 24.37 8.67
C ASN A 596 2.32 23.94 7.23
N TYR A 597 1.45 23.20 6.55
CA TYR A 597 1.56 22.93 5.11
C TYR A 597 1.07 24.11 4.27
N LEU A 598 0.22 24.96 4.82
CA LEU A 598 -0.26 26.21 4.25
C LEU A 598 -0.13 27.32 5.29
N LYS A 599 0.02 28.56 4.81
CA LYS A 599 0.03 29.77 5.63
C LYS A 599 -1.06 30.72 5.12
N LEU A 600 -1.75 31.41 6.04
CA LEU A 600 -2.67 32.48 5.65
C LEU A 600 -1.86 33.67 5.14
N ASN A 601 -2.24 34.20 3.99
CA ASN A 601 -1.72 35.45 3.50
C ASN A 601 -2.41 36.56 4.30
N MET A 602 -1.78 37.04 5.38
CA MET A 602 -2.23 38.27 6.03
C MET A 602 -1.96 39.42 5.06
N LYS A 603 -3.02 40.19 4.75
CA LYS A 603 -2.93 41.45 4.00
C LYS A 603 -2.24 42.51 4.82
#